data_a14e4b52728fd9f70f1806d34fb85172
#
_entry.id   a14e4b52728fd9f70f1806d34fb85172
#
_cell.length_a   1.000
_cell.length_b   1.000
_cell.length_c   1.000
_cell.angle_alpha   90.00
_cell.angle_beta   90.00
_cell.angle_gamma   90.00
#
_symmetry.space_group_name_H-M   'P 1'
#
loop_
_entity.id
_entity.type
_entity.pdbx_description
1 polymer ?
#
loop_
_entity_poly.entity_id
_entity_poly.type
_entity_poly.pdbx_seq_one_letter_code
_entity_poly.pdbx_strand_id
1 'polypeptide(L)'
;VNKILLVYENENFHKQIKYSSEIMFENYNICIDVKTKSESSIHSSKYDLIISYGKTIFLKDYSVHIFEGKLFGTGYLKAESIPKKVSMYNGLPVLFYREDIDYFIEKNSEKLYINIDIIQTIFFFLSAYEEYVLDEYDDRGRFCIQKSLLYRENLINRLIINETLEIIINEVKNNFNLNLNNKNYWGDRRFAVSLSHDVDIVKKYSTVTREIKVLLYILIKRRNIKEFLYRFKEYIKVKMFNKKDIYDTFDQILNLENKLGFKSSFYFMSDNSIYKLKSKEIKKLINKIFSYGCEVGIHPGLNTCNNINAFGKQINSFNSILRFNPKGARQHYLSFDARKTWCIQEKFSFIYDTTFGYPQVAGFKASYCYPYKPYILSEDRVSSVWEIPLNIMDGTLLHYMNLDFEEAKAYIIDLMNKTESYGGILTILWHNSSINSEYSIFSEDLFNWLYMEIYNRNCMVESHINIVDLISKSK
;
A
#
# COMPACT_ATOMS: atom_id res chain seq x y z
N VAL A 1 6.40 -21.97 20.39
CA VAL A 1 6.78 -20.66 19.77
C VAL A 1 8.23 -20.41 20.09
N ASN A 2 9.08 -20.24 19.08
CA ASN A 2 10.50 -19.94 19.27
C ASN A 2 10.67 -18.55 19.90
N LYS A 3 11.67 -18.43 20.78
CA LYS A 3 12.02 -17.17 21.43
C LYS A 3 13.34 -16.67 20.88
N ILE A 4 13.34 -15.48 20.32
CA ILE A 4 14.52 -14.83 19.74
C ILE A 4 14.88 -13.60 20.58
N LEU A 5 16.16 -13.45 20.88
CA LEU A 5 16.70 -12.21 21.45
C LEU A 5 17.49 -11.47 20.37
N LEU A 6 17.16 -10.23 20.12
CA LEU A 6 17.98 -9.32 19.33
C LEU A 6 18.63 -8.30 20.25
N VAL A 7 19.97 -8.26 20.25
CA VAL A 7 20.77 -7.28 21.01
C VAL A 7 21.47 -6.36 20.02
N TYR A 8 21.34 -5.04 20.23
CA TYR A 8 21.96 -4.06 19.35
C TYR A 8 22.87 -3.09 20.11
N GLU A 9 23.84 -2.52 19.35
CA GLU A 9 24.87 -1.65 19.90
C GLU A 9 24.51 -0.15 19.80
N ASN A 10 23.80 0.27 18.76
CA ASN A 10 23.52 1.67 18.44
C ASN A 10 22.30 2.21 19.22
N GLU A 11 22.51 2.62 20.47
CA GLU A 11 21.45 3.08 21.38
C GLU A 11 20.80 4.40 20.95
N ASN A 12 21.47 5.20 20.10
CA ASN A 12 20.91 6.45 19.58
C ASN A 12 19.71 6.22 18.66
N PHE A 13 19.57 5.03 18.09
CA PHE A 13 18.48 4.64 17.20
C PHE A 13 17.59 3.53 17.78
N HIS A 14 17.47 3.52 19.10
CA HIS A 14 16.71 2.50 19.84
C HIS A 14 15.32 2.24 19.27
N LYS A 15 14.51 3.32 19.05
CA LYS A 15 13.14 3.20 18.59
C LYS A 15 13.05 2.67 17.17
N GLN A 16 13.95 3.11 16.29
CA GLN A 16 14.02 2.72 14.89
C GLN A 16 14.41 1.24 14.74
N ILE A 17 15.44 0.84 15.48
CA ILE A 17 15.92 -0.55 15.50
C ILE A 17 14.85 -1.47 16.08
N LYS A 18 14.25 -1.10 17.20
CA LYS A 18 13.16 -1.87 17.82
C LYS A 18 11.99 -2.04 16.86
N TYR A 19 11.51 -0.97 16.26
CA TYR A 19 10.43 -1.01 15.26
C TYR A 19 10.72 -1.99 14.14
N SER A 20 11.87 -1.84 13.48
CA SER A 20 12.23 -2.68 12.34
C SER A 20 12.46 -4.16 12.74
N SER A 21 13.03 -4.39 13.93
CA SER A 21 13.22 -5.74 14.44
C SER A 21 11.90 -6.44 14.76
N GLU A 22 10.92 -5.73 15.28
CA GLU A 22 9.58 -6.26 15.51
C GLU A 22 8.89 -6.61 14.18
N ILE A 23 8.97 -5.75 13.16
CA ILE A 23 8.45 -6.01 11.81
C ILE A 23 9.16 -7.22 11.15
N MET A 24 10.47 -7.37 11.32
CA MET A 24 11.24 -8.47 10.76
C MET A 24 10.63 -9.84 11.08
N PHE A 25 10.04 -9.98 12.26
CA PHE A 25 9.45 -11.23 12.73
C PHE A 25 7.92 -11.22 12.85
N GLU A 26 7.28 -10.10 12.52
CA GLU A 26 5.83 -9.91 12.72
C GLU A 26 4.98 -10.97 12.04
N ASN A 27 5.38 -11.44 10.87
CA ASN A 27 4.65 -12.43 10.08
C ASN A 27 5.04 -13.89 10.37
N TYR A 28 5.86 -14.12 11.40
CA TYR A 28 6.25 -15.44 11.84
C TYR A 28 5.70 -15.78 13.23
N ASN A 29 5.52 -17.05 13.51
CA ASN A 29 5.14 -17.54 14.85
C ASN A 29 6.33 -17.53 15.80
N ILE A 30 6.81 -16.33 16.16
CA ILE A 30 8.01 -16.08 16.93
C ILE A 30 7.70 -15.06 18.02
N CYS A 31 8.33 -15.21 19.19
CA CYS A 31 8.40 -14.18 20.21
C CYS A 31 9.79 -13.53 20.14
N ILE A 32 9.86 -12.23 19.92
CA ILE A 32 11.11 -11.48 19.88
C ILE A 32 11.23 -10.55 21.08
N ASP A 33 12.38 -10.61 21.77
CA ASP A 33 12.83 -9.62 22.73
C ASP A 33 13.91 -8.75 22.07
N VAL A 34 13.76 -7.43 22.12
CA VAL A 34 14.74 -6.48 21.54
C VAL A 34 15.35 -5.68 22.69
N LYS A 35 16.68 -5.75 22.86
CA LYS A 35 17.40 -5.12 23.98
C LYS A 35 18.63 -4.39 23.49
N THR A 36 19.00 -3.33 24.21
CA THR A 36 20.28 -2.66 24.02
C THR A 36 21.43 -3.50 24.58
N LYS A 37 22.64 -3.23 24.15
CA LYS A 37 23.85 -3.81 24.71
C LYS A 37 23.98 -3.57 26.21
N SER A 38 23.59 -2.37 26.68
CA SER A 38 23.64 -1.98 28.10
C SER A 38 22.58 -2.67 28.96
N GLU A 39 21.42 -3.05 28.40
CA GLU A 39 20.33 -3.74 29.11
C GLU A 39 20.51 -5.27 29.15
N SER A 40 21.50 -5.78 28.44
CA SER A 40 21.67 -7.22 28.23
C SER A 40 22.37 -7.94 29.40
N SER A 41 21.65 -8.17 30.50
CA SER A 41 21.93 -9.35 31.29
C SER A 41 21.43 -10.59 30.57
N ILE A 42 22.24 -11.17 29.68
CA ILE A 42 21.84 -12.25 28.79
C ILE A 42 21.84 -13.54 29.57
N HIS A 43 20.67 -14.04 29.95
CA HIS A 43 20.46 -15.44 30.24
C HIS A 43 20.26 -16.20 28.93
N SER A 44 21.34 -16.55 28.25
CA SER A 44 21.34 -17.20 26.91
C SER A 44 20.45 -18.44 26.85
N SER A 45 20.33 -19.17 27.93
CA SER A 45 19.51 -20.39 28.06
C SER A 45 17.98 -20.17 27.91
N LYS A 46 17.51 -18.92 27.85
CA LYS A 46 16.08 -18.59 27.68
C LYS A 46 15.66 -18.42 26.22
N TYR A 47 16.61 -18.36 25.30
CA TYR A 47 16.35 -18.06 23.90
C TYR A 47 16.84 -19.16 22.98
N ASP A 48 16.04 -19.45 21.94
CA ASP A 48 16.41 -20.44 20.93
C ASP A 48 17.40 -19.85 19.90
N LEU A 49 17.44 -18.54 19.78
CA LEU A 49 18.36 -17.82 18.91
C LEU A 49 18.71 -16.46 19.49
N ILE A 50 19.99 -16.09 19.40
CA ILE A 50 20.48 -14.76 19.79
C ILE A 50 21.06 -14.06 18.57
N ILE A 51 20.50 -12.91 18.22
CA ILE A 51 20.95 -12.06 17.12
C ILE A 51 21.69 -10.86 17.70
N SER A 52 22.89 -10.62 17.23
CA SER A 52 23.67 -9.42 17.49
C SER A 52 23.55 -8.47 16.30
N TYR A 53 23.22 -7.19 16.53
CA TYR A 53 23.12 -6.17 15.49
C TYR A 53 24.02 -4.97 15.79
N GLY A 54 24.96 -4.67 14.93
CA GLY A 54 25.91 -3.57 15.13
C GLY A 54 27.02 -3.52 14.08
N LYS A 55 27.84 -2.47 14.17
CA LYS A 55 28.99 -2.28 13.26
C LYS A 55 30.12 -3.27 13.49
N THR A 56 30.22 -3.78 14.71
CA THR A 56 31.24 -4.73 15.13
C THR A 56 30.60 -5.87 15.90
N ILE A 57 31.32 -7.00 16.00
CA ILE A 57 30.90 -8.11 16.82
C ILE A 57 31.24 -7.76 18.27
N PHE A 58 30.23 -7.45 19.07
CA PHE A 58 30.39 -7.01 20.45
C PHE A 58 29.87 -8.03 21.48
N LEU A 59 29.10 -9.03 21.04
CA LEU A 59 28.48 -10.04 21.87
C LEU A 59 29.28 -11.37 21.74
N LYS A 60 29.57 -12.05 22.84
CA LYS A 60 30.26 -13.34 22.79
C LYS A 60 29.31 -14.49 22.44
N ASP A 61 28.16 -14.53 23.12
CA ASP A 61 27.16 -15.59 22.98
C ASP A 61 26.06 -15.12 22.01
N TYR A 62 26.29 -15.28 20.72
CA TYR A 62 25.34 -15.04 19.65
C TYR A 62 25.37 -16.17 18.62
N SER A 63 24.23 -16.35 17.94
CA SER A 63 24.11 -17.29 16.82
C SER A 63 24.24 -16.58 15.47
N VAL A 64 23.65 -15.40 15.37
CA VAL A 64 23.62 -14.59 14.15
C VAL A 64 24.17 -13.21 14.44
N HIS A 65 25.03 -12.68 13.58
CA HIS A 65 25.42 -11.28 13.59
C HIS A 65 24.97 -10.60 12.30
N ILE A 66 24.15 -9.55 12.43
CA ILE A 66 23.74 -8.67 11.33
C ILE A 66 24.57 -7.40 11.42
N PHE A 67 25.33 -7.09 10.38
CA PHE A 67 26.13 -5.87 10.35
C PHE A 67 25.26 -4.64 10.04
N GLU A 68 25.44 -3.60 10.86
CA GLU A 68 24.74 -2.32 10.71
C GLU A 68 25.26 -1.56 9.50
N GLY A 69 24.33 -1.09 8.62
CA GLY A 69 24.60 -0.25 7.46
C GLY A 69 24.84 1.23 7.80
N LYS A 70 24.65 2.10 6.81
CA LYS A 70 24.99 3.54 6.93
C LYS A 70 23.83 4.44 7.31
N LEU A 71 22.57 3.98 7.22
CA LEU A 71 21.38 4.84 7.42
C LEU A 71 21.36 5.47 8.83
N PHE A 72 21.61 4.66 9.85
CA PHE A 72 21.62 5.10 11.26
C PHE A 72 22.96 5.72 11.66
N GLY A 73 23.38 6.74 10.95
CA GLY A 73 24.64 7.43 11.14
C GLY A 73 24.51 8.96 11.17
N THR A 74 25.61 9.67 11.01
CA THR A 74 25.68 11.16 11.03
C THR A 74 24.87 11.82 9.91
N GLY A 75 24.57 11.10 8.83
CA GLY A 75 23.72 11.57 7.73
C GLY A 75 22.22 11.33 7.92
N TYR A 76 21.78 10.76 9.04
CA TYR A 76 20.37 10.45 9.29
C TYR A 76 19.46 11.69 9.07
N LEU A 77 18.35 11.49 8.36
CA LEU A 77 17.41 12.52 7.91
C LEU A 77 18.02 13.57 6.95
N LYS A 78 19.13 13.25 6.30
CA LYS A 78 19.71 14.10 5.24
C LYS A 78 19.73 13.33 3.91
N ALA A 79 19.73 14.06 2.79
CA ALA A 79 19.73 13.47 1.46
C ALA A 79 20.90 12.50 1.21
N GLU A 80 22.04 12.71 1.86
CA GLU A 80 23.23 11.85 1.76
C GLU A 80 23.04 10.44 2.37
N SER A 81 22.02 10.24 3.23
CA SER A 81 21.68 8.94 3.79
C SER A 81 20.86 8.06 2.84
N ILE A 82 20.30 8.65 1.78
CA ILE A 82 19.53 7.91 0.79
C ILE A 82 20.51 7.19 -0.14
N PRO A 83 20.36 5.86 -0.37
CA PRO A 83 21.21 5.13 -1.30
C PRO A 83 21.11 5.72 -2.71
N LYS A 84 22.27 5.98 -3.34
CA LYS A 84 22.31 6.49 -4.72
C LYS A 84 22.00 5.40 -5.74
N LYS A 85 22.36 4.16 -5.42
CA LYS A 85 22.17 2.95 -6.22
C LYS A 85 21.80 1.78 -5.31
N VAL A 86 21.22 0.75 -5.91
CA VAL A 86 20.96 -0.51 -5.28
C VAL A 86 22.01 -1.54 -5.74
N SER A 87 22.62 -2.24 -4.80
CA SER A 87 23.51 -3.35 -5.13
C SER A 87 22.73 -4.62 -5.38
N MET A 88 23.30 -5.56 -6.14
CA MET A 88 22.67 -6.86 -6.43
C MET A 88 23.47 -8.00 -5.84
N TYR A 89 22.81 -8.86 -5.08
CA TYR A 89 23.36 -10.10 -4.55
C TYR A 89 22.54 -11.29 -5.05
N ASN A 90 23.12 -12.09 -5.97
CA ASN A 90 22.41 -13.21 -6.60
C ASN A 90 20.99 -12.88 -7.08
N GLY A 91 20.82 -11.70 -7.69
CA GLY A 91 19.52 -11.22 -8.16
C GLY A 91 18.64 -10.55 -7.07
N LEU A 92 19.08 -10.51 -5.81
CA LEU A 92 18.43 -9.78 -4.72
C LEU A 92 18.90 -8.33 -4.70
N PRO A 93 17.99 -7.33 -4.73
CA PRO A 93 18.34 -5.93 -4.51
C PRO A 93 18.70 -5.69 -3.04
N VAL A 94 19.87 -5.08 -2.77
CA VAL A 94 20.36 -4.77 -1.42
C VAL A 94 20.61 -3.27 -1.29
N LEU A 95 19.96 -2.63 -0.32
CA LEU A 95 20.06 -1.19 -0.10
C LEU A 95 21.17 -0.82 0.89
N PHE A 96 21.19 -1.47 2.02
CA PHE A 96 22.11 -1.18 3.14
C PHE A 96 22.96 -2.40 3.48
N TYR A 97 24.26 -2.20 3.49
CA TYR A 97 25.26 -3.20 3.83
C TYR A 97 26.60 -2.53 4.18
N ARG A 98 27.55 -3.26 4.67
CA ARG A 98 28.91 -2.77 4.93
C ARG A 98 29.80 -3.00 3.70
N GLU A 99 30.35 -1.93 3.16
CA GLU A 99 31.18 -1.96 1.95
C GLU A 99 32.59 -2.51 2.18
N ASP A 100 33.03 -2.54 3.44
CA ASP A 100 34.36 -3.08 3.85
C ASP A 100 34.35 -4.59 4.12
N ILE A 101 33.25 -5.28 3.83
CA ILE A 101 33.08 -6.72 3.99
C ILE A 101 32.79 -7.36 2.64
N ASP A 102 33.57 -8.36 2.25
CA ASP A 102 33.55 -9.00 0.93
C ASP A 102 32.42 -10.03 0.74
N TYR A 103 31.63 -10.31 1.80
CA TYR A 103 30.52 -11.25 1.73
C TYR A 103 29.19 -10.58 2.13
N PHE A 104 28.07 -11.11 1.63
CA PHE A 104 26.74 -10.71 2.07
C PHE A 104 26.17 -11.64 3.14
N ILE A 105 26.40 -12.94 3.02
CA ILE A 105 26.06 -13.96 4.02
C ILE A 105 27.20 -14.95 4.09
N GLU A 106 27.71 -15.22 5.30
CA GLU A 106 28.78 -16.18 5.55
C GLU A 106 28.45 -17.03 6.77
N LYS A 107 28.73 -18.33 6.69
CA LYS A 107 28.68 -19.27 7.82
C LYS A 107 30.06 -19.61 8.24
N ASN A 108 30.36 -19.45 9.53
CA ASN A 108 31.61 -19.88 10.15
C ASN A 108 31.31 -20.70 11.42
N SER A 109 31.63 -21.99 11.36
CA SER A 109 31.32 -22.94 12.43
C SER A 109 29.81 -22.97 12.76
N GLU A 110 29.45 -22.53 13.98
CA GLU A 110 28.06 -22.48 14.46
C GLU A 110 27.44 -21.06 14.36
N LYS A 111 28.14 -20.13 13.72
CA LYS A 111 27.71 -18.71 13.62
C LYS A 111 27.40 -18.32 12.21
N LEU A 112 26.39 -17.46 12.08
CA LEU A 112 25.97 -16.87 10.81
C LEU A 112 26.25 -15.37 10.81
N TYR A 113 26.89 -14.87 9.76
CA TYR A 113 27.22 -13.47 9.56
C TYR A 113 26.43 -12.95 8.37
N ILE A 114 25.67 -11.86 8.56
CA ILE A 114 24.80 -11.28 7.55
C ILE A 114 25.21 -9.83 7.35
N ASN A 115 25.73 -9.51 6.18
CA ASN A 115 26.11 -8.14 5.78
C ASN A 115 24.98 -7.41 5.03
N ILE A 116 23.80 -7.99 4.92
CA ILE A 116 22.61 -7.33 4.41
C ILE A 116 21.85 -6.72 5.59
N ASP A 117 21.75 -5.39 5.66
CA ASP A 117 21.03 -4.73 6.74
C ASP A 117 19.54 -4.65 6.45
N ILE A 118 18.83 -5.69 6.83
CA ILE A 118 17.37 -5.75 6.69
C ILE A 118 16.68 -4.76 7.65
N ILE A 119 17.26 -4.46 8.81
CA ILE A 119 16.67 -3.55 9.80
C ILE A 119 16.57 -2.14 9.23
N GLN A 120 17.66 -1.64 8.63
CA GLN A 120 17.63 -0.33 7.95
C GLN A 120 16.78 -0.35 6.67
N THR A 121 16.72 -1.46 5.96
CA THR A 121 15.89 -1.62 4.76
C THR A 121 14.40 -1.53 5.12
N ILE A 122 13.95 -2.23 6.16
CA ILE A 122 12.57 -2.14 6.68
C ILE A 122 12.26 -0.69 7.07
N PHE A 123 13.13 -0.08 7.86
CA PHE A 123 12.93 1.29 8.32
C PHE A 123 12.80 2.28 7.17
N PHE A 124 13.66 2.19 6.17
CA PHE A 124 13.67 3.08 5.01
C PHE A 124 12.34 3.06 4.25
N PHE A 125 11.81 1.88 3.95
CA PHE A 125 10.56 1.78 3.19
C PHE A 125 9.32 2.08 4.04
N LEU A 126 9.25 1.53 5.26
CA LEU A 126 8.01 1.59 6.06
C LEU A 126 7.85 2.90 6.85
N SER A 127 8.84 3.78 6.82
CA SER A 127 8.73 5.16 7.30
C SER A 127 8.54 6.18 6.16
N ALA A 128 8.47 5.72 4.90
CA ALA A 128 8.53 6.59 3.72
C ALA A 128 9.73 7.55 3.77
N TYR A 129 10.89 7.03 4.21
CA TYR A 129 12.08 7.81 4.53
C TYR A 129 12.54 8.72 3.39
N GLU A 130 12.60 8.18 2.17
CA GLU A 130 13.02 8.92 0.98
C GLU A 130 12.11 10.12 0.71
N GLU A 131 10.79 9.94 0.77
CA GLU A 131 9.81 11.00 0.56
C GLU A 131 9.88 12.07 1.65
N TYR A 132 10.07 11.63 2.89
CA TYR A 132 10.22 12.54 4.04
C TYR A 132 11.47 13.42 3.91
N VAL A 133 12.60 12.84 3.50
CA VAL A 133 13.89 13.54 3.43
C VAL A 133 13.98 14.46 2.21
N LEU A 134 13.53 14.00 1.03
CA LEU A 134 13.63 14.78 -0.20
C LEU A 134 12.59 15.90 -0.29
N ASP A 135 11.39 15.70 0.27
CA ASP A 135 10.31 16.70 0.30
C ASP A 135 9.95 17.29 -1.07
N GLU A 136 10.00 16.48 -2.12
CA GLU A 136 9.75 16.90 -3.49
C GLU A 136 8.40 16.37 -3.98
N TYR A 137 7.42 17.25 -4.16
CA TYR A 137 6.04 16.91 -4.55
C TYR A 137 5.61 17.64 -5.82
N ASP A 138 4.71 17.01 -6.57
CA ASP A 138 4.04 17.63 -7.71
C ASP A 138 2.85 18.53 -7.27
N ASP A 139 2.21 19.21 -8.25
CA ASP A 139 1.07 20.10 -8.01
C ASP A 139 -0.16 19.42 -7.39
N ARG A 140 -0.18 18.08 -7.37
CA ARG A 140 -1.24 17.28 -6.75
C ARG A 140 -0.86 16.73 -5.37
N GLY A 141 0.30 17.13 -4.84
CA GLY A 141 0.80 16.67 -3.54
C GLY A 141 1.25 15.20 -3.56
N ARG A 142 1.81 14.73 -4.69
CA ARG A 142 2.35 13.39 -4.84
C ARG A 142 3.87 13.45 -4.94
N PHE A 143 4.57 12.55 -4.28
CA PHE A 143 6.02 12.47 -4.38
C PHE A 143 6.46 12.32 -5.85
N CYS A 144 7.48 13.08 -6.25
CA CYS A 144 8.03 13.04 -7.61
C CYS A 144 8.67 11.69 -7.89
N ILE A 145 8.00 10.86 -8.69
CA ILE A 145 8.42 9.47 -8.94
C ILE A 145 9.84 9.35 -9.48
N GLN A 146 10.31 10.33 -10.27
CA GLN A 146 11.68 10.37 -10.81
C GLN A 146 12.76 10.46 -9.72
N LYS A 147 12.38 10.84 -8.50
CA LYS A 147 13.26 10.89 -7.33
C LYS A 147 13.29 9.56 -6.59
N SER A 148 12.28 8.72 -6.76
CA SER A 148 12.21 7.43 -6.10
C SER A 148 13.35 6.50 -6.50
N LEU A 149 14.02 5.92 -5.51
CA LEU A 149 15.06 4.92 -5.69
C LEU A 149 14.52 3.69 -6.45
N LEU A 150 13.33 3.20 -6.06
CA LEU A 150 12.69 2.06 -6.73
C LEU A 150 12.42 2.33 -8.21
N TYR A 151 11.99 3.54 -8.56
CA TYR A 151 11.73 3.91 -9.95
C TYR A 151 13.02 4.04 -10.75
N ARG A 152 14.04 4.73 -10.23
CA ARG A 152 15.33 4.93 -10.89
C ARG A 152 16.08 3.64 -11.16
N GLU A 153 15.95 2.67 -10.26
CA GLU A 153 16.61 1.36 -10.35
C GLU A 153 15.71 0.28 -11.01
N ASN A 154 14.51 0.65 -11.50
CA ASN A 154 13.52 -0.26 -12.09
C ASN A 154 13.12 -1.43 -11.17
N LEU A 155 12.89 -1.14 -9.88
CA LEU A 155 12.61 -2.12 -8.82
C LEU A 155 11.21 -2.00 -8.23
N ILE A 156 10.30 -1.23 -8.85
CA ILE A 156 8.95 -0.97 -8.32
C ILE A 156 8.13 -2.25 -8.13
N ASN A 157 8.34 -3.24 -8.97
CA ASN A 157 7.67 -4.54 -8.91
C ASN A 157 8.39 -5.56 -8.01
N ARG A 158 9.36 -5.12 -7.16
CA ARG A 158 10.09 -5.99 -6.24
C ARG A 158 9.62 -5.81 -4.80
N LEU A 159 9.56 -6.91 -4.09
CA LEU A 159 9.23 -6.98 -2.66
C LEU A 159 10.52 -7.13 -1.84
N ILE A 160 11.39 -6.12 -1.89
CA ILE A 160 12.77 -6.19 -1.36
C ILE A 160 12.81 -6.62 0.10
N ILE A 161 11.88 -6.14 0.93
CA ILE A 161 11.80 -6.55 2.33
C ILE A 161 11.48 -8.04 2.43
N ASN A 162 10.44 -8.51 1.72
CA ASN A 162 10.03 -9.92 1.77
C ASN A 162 11.11 -10.84 1.19
N GLU A 163 11.69 -10.48 0.06
CA GLU A 163 12.78 -11.21 -0.61
C GLU A 163 14.01 -11.35 0.31
N THR A 164 14.40 -10.26 0.95
CA THR A 164 15.54 -10.26 1.88
C THR A 164 15.25 -11.09 3.14
N LEU A 165 14.03 -10.94 3.70
CA LEU A 165 13.62 -11.71 4.87
C LEU A 165 13.57 -13.20 4.57
N GLU A 166 13.07 -13.61 3.40
CA GLU A 166 13.02 -15.02 3.00
C GLU A 166 14.42 -15.64 3.00
N ILE A 167 15.40 -14.95 2.41
CA ILE A 167 16.80 -15.44 2.39
C ILE A 167 17.35 -15.56 3.81
N ILE A 168 17.22 -14.51 4.63
CA ILE A 168 17.74 -14.51 6.00
C ILE A 168 17.09 -15.61 6.85
N ILE A 169 15.76 -15.74 6.78
CA ILE A 169 15.02 -16.73 7.57
C ILE A 169 15.36 -18.15 7.11
N ASN A 170 15.53 -18.39 5.81
CA ASN A 170 15.94 -19.69 5.31
C ASN A 170 17.36 -20.08 5.77
N GLU A 171 18.31 -19.13 5.76
CA GLU A 171 19.64 -19.35 6.31
C GLU A 171 19.58 -19.65 7.81
N VAL A 172 18.77 -18.93 8.58
CA VAL A 172 18.58 -19.18 10.01
C VAL A 172 17.96 -20.57 10.26
N LYS A 173 16.89 -20.92 9.51
CA LYS A 173 16.27 -22.26 9.61
C LYS A 173 17.27 -23.39 9.36
N ASN A 174 18.03 -23.27 8.27
CA ASN A 174 18.96 -24.31 7.84
C ASN A 174 20.15 -24.47 8.78
N ASN A 175 20.61 -23.37 9.38
CA ASN A 175 21.79 -23.41 10.24
C ASN A 175 21.50 -23.77 11.70
N PHE A 176 20.29 -23.43 12.21
CA PHE A 176 19.95 -23.61 13.63
C PHE A 176 18.77 -24.56 13.87
N ASN A 177 18.29 -25.24 12.82
CA ASN A 177 17.15 -26.17 12.88
C ASN A 177 15.92 -25.62 13.60
N LEU A 178 15.60 -24.34 13.34
CA LEU A 178 14.47 -23.65 13.95
C LEU A 178 13.21 -23.78 13.10
N ASN A 179 12.08 -24.01 13.75
CA ASN A 179 10.77 -24.03 13.10
C ASN A 179 10.18 -22.62 13.06
N LEU A 180 10.55 -21.85 12.04
CA LEU A 180 10.08 -20.48 11.82
C LEU A 180 8.96 -20.46 10.77
N ASN A 181 7.75 -20.81 11.20
CA ASN A 181 6.60 -20.84 10.29
C ASN A 181 5.93 -19.48 10.19
N ASN A 182 5.45 -19.15 8.99
CA ASN A 182 4.65 -17.96 8.77
C ASN A 182 3.32 -18.05 9.55
N LYS A 183 2.84 -16.91 10.01
CA LYS A 183 1.48 -16.79 10.53
C LYS A 183 0.48 -17.05 9.41
N ASN A 184 -0.60 -17.72 9.74
CA ASN A 184 -1.68 -17.96 8.81
C ASN A 184 -2.80 -16.92 9.03
N TYR A 185 -2.77 -15.84 8.27
CA TYR A 185 -3.80 -14.78 8.35
C TYR A 185 -5.06 -15.14 7.55
N TRP A 186 -4.93 -16.02 6.55
CA TRP A 186 -5.94 -16.22 5.52
C TRP A 186 -6.65 -17.57 5.60
N GLY A 187 -6.45 -18.35 6.68
CA GLY A 187 -7.03 -19.70 6.83
C GLY A 187 -6.54 -20.64 5.74
N ASP A 188 -7.46 -21.24 4.98
CA ASP A 188 -7.12 -22.17 3.89
C ASP A 188 -6.71 -21.47 2.58
N ARG A 189 -6.63 -20.13 2.58
CA ARG A 189 -6.25 -19.34 1.43
C ARG A 189 -4.75 -19.05 1.43
N ARG A 190 -4.17 -18.92 0.23
CA ARG A 190 -2.71 -18.74 0.07
C ARG A 190 -2.26 -17.30 0.32
N PHE A 191 -3.07 -16.32 -0.08
CA PHE A 191 -2.84 -14.89 0.06
C PHE A 191 -4.17 -14.15 0.07
N ALA A 192 -4.14 -12.83 0.20
CA ALA A 192 -5.33 -11.99 0.13
C ALA A 192 -5.28 -10.98 -1.01
N VAL A 193 -6.46 -10.61 -1.50
CA VAL A 193 -6.67 -9.47 -2.38
C VAL A 193 -7.66 -8.52 -1.70
N SER A 194 -7.36 -7.23 -1.68
CA SER A 194 -8.30 -6.21 -1.25
C SER A 194 -8.73 -5.36 -2.43
N LEU A 195 -10.01 -5.48 -2.78
CA LEU A 195 -10.63 -4.73 -3.86
C LEU A 195 -11.19 -3.40 -3.34
N SER A 196 -11.06 -2.35 -4.15
CA SER A 196 -11.60 -1.04 -3.78
C SER A 196 -12.05 -0.22 -4.99
N HIS A 197 -12.94 0.74 -4.73
CA HIS A 197 -13.54 1.61 -5.74
C HIS A 197 -13.57 3.05 -5.26
N ASP A 198 -12.83 3.93 -5.93
CA ASP A 198 -12.91 5.37 -5.69
C ASP A 198 -14.08 5.94 -6.50
N VAL A 199 -15.01 6.57 -5.80
CA VAL A 199 -16.25 7.10 -6.39
C VAL A 199 -16.08 8.59 -6.69
N ASP A 200 -15.34 8.89 -7.76
CA ASP A 200 -15.12 10.25 -8.24
C ASP A 200 -16.32 10.76 -9.02
N ILE A 201 -16.90 9.89 -9.85
CA ILE A 201 -17.98 10.20 -10.77
C ILE A 201 -19.02 9.08 -10.72
N VAL A 202 -20.20 9.37 -10.19
CA VAL A 202 -21.30 8.38 -10.14
C VAL A 202 -21.97 8.22 -11.51
N LYS A 203 -22.15 9.32 -12.26
CA LYS A 203 -22.75 9.35 -13.59
C LYS A 203 -22.01 10.29 -14.53
N LYS A 204 -21.77 9.87 -15.75
CA LYS A 204 -21.18 10.69 -16.81
C LYS A 204 -22.05 11.91 -17.12
N TYR A 205 -23.33 11.71 -17.23
CA TYR A 205 -24.33 12.72 -17.56
C TYR A 205 -25.08 13.20 -16.30
N SER A 206 -24.34 13.78 -15.33
CA SER A 206 -24.87 14.07 -13.99
C SER A 206 -25.90 15.23 -13.98
N THR A 207 -25.53 16.42 -14.44
CA THR A 207 -26.37 17.62 -14.45
C THR A 207 -26.43 18.27 -15.82
N VAL A 208 -27.59 18.91 -16.15
CA VAL A 208 -27.79 19.63 -17.41
C VAL A 208 -26.77 20.74 -17.59
N THR A 209 -26.52 21.52 -16.53
CA THR A 209 -25.56 22.64 -16.56
C THR A 209 -24.14 22.23 -16.86
N ARG A 210 -23.70 21.09 -16.26
CA ARG A 210 -22.38 20.52 -16.54
C ARG A 210 -22.30 20.04 -17.98
N GLU A 211 -23.33 19.34 -18.45
CA GLU A 211 -23.33 18.78 -19.80
C GLU A 211 -23.31 19.88 -20.87
N ILE A 212 -24.07 20.97 -20.70
CA ILE A 212 -23.99 22.14 -21.58
C ILE A 212 -22.55 22.68 -21.64
N LYS A 213 -21.89 22.85 -20.49
CA LYS A 213 -20.48 23.32 -20.46
C LYS A 213 -19.56 22.39 -21.22
N VAL A 214 -19.70 21.06 -21.07
CA VAL A 214 -18.87 20.07 -21.76
C VAL A 214 -19.16 20.11 -23.27
N LEU A 215 -20.41 20.14 -23.68
CA LEU A 215 -20.81 20.23 -25.10
C LEU A 215 -20.26 21.49 -25.75
N LEU A 216 -20.38 22.66 -25.08
CA LEU A 216 -19.78 23.92 -25.55
C LEU A 216 -18.26 23.83 -25.63
N TYR A 217 -17.59 23.21 -24.66
CA TYR A 217 -16.14 23.00 -24.69
C TYR A 217 -15.71 22.14 -25.89
N ILE A 218 -16.43 21.05 -26.17
CA ILE A 218 -16.15 20.17 -27.32
C ILE A 218 -16.34 20.97 -28.63
N LEU A 219 -17.40 21.74 -28.74
CA LEU A 219 -17.71 22.49 -29.95
C LEU A 219 -16.73 23.65 -30.17
N ILE A 220 -16.45 24.45 -29.14
CA ILE A 220 -15.70 25.71 -29.27
C ILE A 220 -14.19 25.47 -29.17
N LYS A 221 -13.74 24.69 -28.14
CA LYS A 221 -12.28 24.47 -27.87
C LYS A 221 -11.70 23.33 -28.67
N ARG A 222 -12.38 22.15 -28.70
CA ARG A 222 -11.93 21.01 -29.47
C ARG A 222 -12.30 21.04 -30.94
N ARG A 223 -13.29 21.86 -31.32
CA ARG A 223 -13.83 21.97 -32.69
C ARG A 223 -14.22 20.64 -33.31
N ASN A 224 -14.69 19.69 -32.47
CA ASN A 224 -15.01 18.31 -32.87
C ASN A 224 -16.53 18.11 -32.92
N ILE A 225 -17.13 18.37 -34.09
CA ILE A 225 -18.56 18.23 -34.31
C ILE A 225 -19.04 16.79 -34.17
N LYS A 226 -18.22 15.80 -34.56
CA LYS A 226 -18.60 14.38 -34.45
C LYS A 226 -18.72 13.97 -32.98
N GLU A 227 -17.76 14.34 -32.14
CA GLU A 227 -17.77 14.10 -30.69
C GLU A 227 -18.96 14.81 -30.03
N PHE A 228 -19.25 16.06 -30.44
CA PHE A 228 -20.42 16.83 -29.95
C PHE A 228 -21.72 16.11 -30.25
N LEU A 229 -21.95 15.69 -31.49
CA LEU A 229 -23.20 15.05 -31.92
C LEU A 229 -23.36 13.67 -31.22
N TYR A 230 -22.28 12.90 -31.12
CA TYR A 230 -22.27 11.63 -30.40
C TYR A 230 -22.65 11.82 -28.94
N ARG A 231 -21.97 12.72 -28.23
CA ARG A 231 -22.21 13.01 -26.83
C ARG A 231 -23.61 13.53 -26.55
N PHE A 232 -24.09 14.44 -27.40
CA PHE A 232 -25.45 14.99 -27.31
C PHE A 232 -26.49 13.88 -27.47
N LYS A 233 -26.31 13.00 -28.46
CA LYS A 233 -27.23 11.88 -28.70
C LYS A 233 -27.28 10.94 -27.50
N GLU A 234 -26.12 10.56 -26.92
CA GLU A 234 -26.06 9.71 -25.76
C GLU A 234 -26.66 10.37 -24.50
N TYR A 235 -26.40 11.67 -24.30
CA TYR A 235 -27.05 12.45 -23.25
C TYR A 235 -28.59 12.40 -23.34
N ILE A 236 -29.15 12.61 -24.54
CA ILE A 236 -30.59 12.52 -24.78
C ILE A 236 -31.13 11.12 -24.49
N LYS A 237 -30.40 10.05 -24.91
CA LYS A 237 -30.81 8.69 -24.63
C LYS A 237 -30.88 8.41 -23.11
N VAL A 238 -29.91 8.90 -22.35
CA VAL A 238 -29.88 8.69 -20.88
C VAL A 238 -31.00 9.50 -20.20
N LYS A 239 -31.24 10.75 -20.62
CA LYS A 239 -32.19 11.64 -19.94
C LYS A 239 -33.66 11.48 -20.36
N MET A 240 -33.90 11.17 -21.62
CA MET A 240 -35.27 11.09 -22.16
C MET A 240 -35.75 9.66 -22.35
N PHE A 241 -34.86 8.73 -22.64
CA PHE A 241 -35.20 7.33 -22.91
C PHE A 241 -34.79 6.37 -21.80
N ASN A 242 -34.40 6.88 -20.61
CA ASN A 242 -33.98 6.07 -19.44
C ASN A 242 -32.89 5.04 -19.75
N LYS A 243 -32.04 5.28 -20.76
CA LYS A 243 -30.84 4.45 -20.96
C LYS A 243 -29.96 4.57 -19.72
N LYS A 244 -29.44 3.46 -19.24
CA LYS A 244 -28.50 3.44 -18.11
C LYS A 244 -27.25 4.28 -18.45
N ASP A 245 -26.81 5.13 -17.51
CA ASP A 245 -25.58 5.91 -17.65
C ASP A 245 -24.38 4.95 -17.64
N ILE A 246 -23.42 5.17 -18.53
CA ILE A 246 -22.29 4.25 -18.71
C ILE A 246 -21.35 4.17 -17.49
N TYR A 247 -21.34 5.20 -16.62
CA TYR A 247 -20.56 5.20 -15.39
C TYR A 247 -21.34 4.68 -14.18
N ASP A 248 -22.64 4.42 -14.31
CA ASP A 248 -23.47 3.80 -13.27
C ASP A 248 -23.31 2.28 -13.30
N THR A 249 -22.13 1.80 -12.92
CA THR A 249 -21.73 0.38 -12.95
C THR A 249 -21.83 -0.29 -11.57
N PHE A 250 -22.34 0.42 -10.56
CA PHE A 250 -22.39 -0.10 -9.18
C PHE A 250 -23.13 -1.44 -9.05
N ASP A 251 -24.23 -1.62 -9.77
CA ASP A 251 -24.97 -2.88 -9.77
C ASP A 251 -24.18 -4.01 -10.41
N GLN A 252 -23.39 -3.72 -11.45
CA GLN A 252 -22.51 -4.68 -12.11
C GLN A 252 -21.42 -5.13 -11.12
N ILE A 253 -20.74 -4.18 -10.46
CA ILE A 253 -19.72 -4.46 -9.46
C ILE A 253 -20.29 -5.30 -8.31
N LEU A 254 -21.32 -4.78 -7.62
CA LEU A 254 -21.88 -5.40 -6.43
C LEU A 254 -22.45 -6.79 -6.69
N ASN A 255 -23.12 -6.99 -7.83
CA ASN A 255 -23.67 -8.30 -8.20
C ASN A 255 -22.55 -9.30 -8.54
N LEU A 256 -21.50 -8.87 -9.25
CA LEU A 256 -20.36 -9.72 -9.56
C LEU A 256 -19.61 -10.11 -8.28
N GLU A 257 -19.29 -9.15 -7.42
CA GLU A 257 -18.63 -9.39 -6.14
C GLU A 257 -19.43 -10.34 -5.24
N ASN A 258 -20.74 -10.08 -5.12
CA ASN A 258 -21.61 -10.95 -4.32
C ASN A 258 -21.67 -12.38 -4.88
N LYS A 259 -21.72 -12.54 -6.21
CA LYS A 259 -21.70 -13.86 -6.87
C LYS A 259 -20.42 -14.63 -6.60
N LEU A 260 -19.28 -13.92 -6.54
CA LEU A 260 -17.96 -14.50 -6.28
C LEU A 260 -17.63 -14.61 -4.78
N GLY A 261 -18.48 -14.08 -3.90
CA GLY A 261 -18.25 -14.06 -2.46
C GLY A 261 -17.22 -13.00 -2.02
N PHE A 262 -16.97 -11.98 -2.83
CA PHE A 262 -16.01 -10.92 -2.56
C PHE A 262 -16.63 -9.79 -1.73
N LYS A 263 -15.78 -9.12 -0.92
CA LYS A 263 -16.12 -7.90 -0.20
C LYS A 263 -15.09 -6.82 -0.53
N SER A 264 -15.56 -5.63 -0.88
CA SER A 264 -14.73 -4.51 -1.28
C SER A 264 -14.98 -3.25 -0.46
N SER A 265 -14.15 -2.22 -0.67
CA SER A 265 -14.24 -0.92 0.00
C SER A 265 -14.52 0.17 -1.03
N PHE A 266 -15.53 1.01 -0.77
CA PHE A 266 -15.91 2.14 -1.63
C PHE A 266 -15.57 3.47 -0.96
N TYR A 267 -14.81 4.35 -1.63
CA TYR A 267 -14.40 5.63 -1.08
C TYR A 267 -15.17 6.78 -1.73
N PHE A 268 -15.91 7.56 -0.91
CA PHE A 268 -16.74 8.66 -1.38
C PHE A 268 -16.16 10.02 -0.99
N MET A 269 -16.25 10.99 -1.91
CA MET A 269 -15.87 12.37 -1.63
C MET A 269 -16.98 13.10 -0.87
N SER A 270 -16.63 13.83 0.18
CA SER A 270 -17.56 14.70 0.90
C SER A 270 -17.80 16.03 0.17
N ASP A 271 -16.77 16.52 -0.52
CA ASP A 271 -16.78 17.76 -1.30
C ASP A 271 -16.50 17.43 -2.77
N ASN A 272 -17.57 17.10 -3.51
CA ASN A 272 -17.50 16.74 -4.92
C ASN A 272 -18.40 17.67 -5.75
N SER A 273 -17.83 18.21 -6.83
CA SER A 273 -18.57 19.10 -7.76
C SER A 273 -19.50 18.33 -8.70
N ILE A 274 -19.34 17.02 -8.84
CA ILE A 274 -20.04 16.18 -9.82
C ILE A 274 -21.29 15.54 -9.21
N TYR A 275 -21.23 15.10 -7.95
CA TYR A 275 -22.36 14.58 -7.21
C TYR A 275 -22.46 15.24 -5.82
N LYS A 276 -23.62 15.14 -5.21
CA LYS A 276 -23.85 15.68 -3.86
C LYS A 276 -24.05 14.53 -2.88
N LEU A 277 -23.11 14.36 -1.93
CA LEU A 277 -23.15 13.31 -0.91
C LEU A 277 -24.50 13.26 -0.15
N LYS A 278 -25.10 14.44 0.11
CA LYS A 278 -26.41 14.57 0.78
C LYS A 278 -27.62 14.15 -0.07
N SER A 279 -27.47 13.89 -1.37
CA SER A 279 -28.59 13.53 -2.25
C SER A 279 -29.20 12.18 -1.86
N LYS A 280 -30.52 12.02 -2.08
CA LYS A 280 -31.21 10.74 -1.82
C LYS A 280 -30.62 9.59 -2.65
N GLU A 281 -30.17 9.90 -3.87
CA GLU A 281 -29.54 8.92 -4.77
C GLU A 281 -28.27 8.34 -4.16
N ILE A 282 -27.34 9.21 -3.71
CA ILE A 282 -26.07 8.75 -3.12
C ILE A 282 -26.30 8.02 -1.80
N LYS A 283 -27.20 8.50 -0.94
CA LYS A 283 -27.55 7.79 0.28
C LYS A 283 -28.14 6.41 0.01
N LYS A 284 -28.96 6.27 -1.04
CA LYS A 284 -29.49 4.99 -1.49
C LYS A 284 -28.39 4.05 -1.97
N LEU A 285 -27.43 4.58 -2.74
CA LEU A 285 -26.26 3.83 -3.21
C LEU A 285 -25.41 3.33 -2.03
N ILE A 286 -25.08 4.20 -1.08
CA ILE A 286 -24.31 3.85 0.12
C ILE A 286 -25.02 2.76 0.93
N ASN A 287 -26.33 2.90 1.16
CA ASN A 287 -27.10 1.87 1.86
C ASN A 287 -27.11 0.53 1.10
N LYS A 288 -27.13 0.60 -0.24
CA LYS A 288 -27.00 -0.61 -1.07
C LYS A 288 -25.65 -1.26 -0.90
N ILE A 289 -24.55 -0.49 -0.93
CA ILE A 289 -23.19 -1.01 -0.70
C ILE A 289 -23.12 -1.72 0.66
N PHE A 290 -23.63 -1.11 1.72
CA PHE A 290 -23.70 -1.76 3.03
C PHE A 290 -24.54 -3.05 3.04
N SER A 291 -25.66 -3.08 2.30
CA SER A 291 -26.50 -4.29 2.23
C SER A 291 -25.82 -5.47 1.54
N TYR A 292 -24.77 -5.24 0.75
CA TYR A 292 -23.89 -6.25 0.17
C TYR A 292 -22.74 -6.65 1.10
N GLY A 293 -22.63 -6.04 2.28
CA GLY A 293 -21.54 -6.28 3.24
C GLY A 293 -20.22 -5.64 2.84
N CYS A 294 -20.23 -4.68 1.91
CA CYS A 294 -19.08 -3.91 1.50
C CYS A 294 -18.86 -2.70 2.42
N GLU A 295 -17.63 -2.19 2.45
CA GLU A 295 -17.23 -1.07 3.29
C GLU A 295 -17.45 0.27 2.57
N VAL A 296 -17.69 1.34 3.34
CA VAL A 296 -17.67 2.71 2.84
C VAL A 296 -16.67 3.54 3.63
N GLY A 297 -15.66 4.07 2.92
CA GLY A 297 -14.64 4.98 3.43
C GLY A 297 -14.79 6.39 2.85
N ILE A 298 -13.88 7.27 3.26
CA ILE A 298 -13.82 8.64 2.73
C ILE A 298 -12.71 8.77 1.67
N HIS A 299 -13.00 9.57 0.61
CA HIS A 299 -12.06 9.99 -0.41
C HIS A 299 -11.79 11.49 -0.30
N PRO A 300 -10.88 11.93 0.61
CA PRO A 300 -10.62 13.35 0.84
C PRO A 300 -10.02 14.00 -0.40
N GLY A 301 -10.51 15.20 -0.75
CA GLY A 301 -10.09 15.92 -1.95
C GLY A 301 -8.70 16.54 -1.85
N LEU A 302 -8.32 17.27 -2.90
CA LEU A 302 -7.02 17.95 -2.97
C LEU A 302 -6.76 18.85 -1.74
N ASN A 303 -5.49 19.03 -1.40
CA ASN A 303 -5.00 19.87 -0.29
C ASN A 303 -5.43 19.40 1.11
N THR A 304 -5.84 18.14 1.26
CA THR A 304 -6.18 17.58 2.59
C THR A 304 -5.07 16.72 3.18
N CYS A 305 -4.21 16.15 2.36
CA CYS A 305 -3.13 15.26 2.80
C CYS A 305 -2.12 15.93 3.77
N ASN A 306 -1.96 17.24 3.69
CA ASN A 306 -1.04 18.02 4.51
C ASN A 306 -1.69 19.19 5.26
N ASN A 307 -3.01 19.32 5.23
CA ASN A 307 -3.77 20.39 5.86
C ASN A 307 -4.90 19.83 6.75
N ILE A 308 -4.64 19.82 8.05
CA ILE A 308 -5.55 19.28 9.08
C ILE A 308 -6.92 19.98 9.09
N ASN A 309 -6.97 21.29 8.83
CA ASN A 309 -8.22 22.05 8.83
C ASN A 309 -9.07 21.71 7.60
N ALA A 310 -8.43 21.56 6.42
CA ALA A 310 -9.11 21.14 5.21
C ALA A 310 -9.63 19.70 5.34
N PHE A 311 -8.82 18.79 5.87
CA PHE A 311 -9.21 17.41 6.15
C PHE A 311 -10.37 17.35 7.14
N GLY A 312 -10.25 18.09 8.28
CA GLY A 312 -11.28 18.15 9.31
C GLY A 312 -12.63 18.67 8.79
N LYS A 313 -12.64 19.67 7.92
CA LYS A 313 -13.88 20.14 7.26
C LYS A 313 -14.55 19.04 6.45
N GLN A 314 -13.77 18.28 5.68
CA GLN A 314 -14.31 17.22 4.84
C GLN A 314 -14.84 16.05 5.65
N ILE A 315 -14.09 15.60 6.68
CA ILE A 315 -14.54 14.50 7.53
C ILE A 315 -15.77 14.88 8.35
N ASN A 316 -15.83 16.09 8.91
CA ASN A 316 -17.00 16.57 9.64
C ASN A 316 -18.25 16.69 8.73
N SER A 317 -18.06 17.15 7.49
CA SER A 317 -19.13 17.15 6.48
C SER A 317 -19.61 15.75 6.16
N PHE A 318 -18.69 14.81 5.93
CA PHE A 318 -18.98 13.41 5.64
C PHE A 318 -19.81 12.79 6.78
N ASN A 319 -19.33 12.89 8.03
CA ASN A 319 -19.97 12.33 9.20
C ASN A 319 -21.37 12.91 9.46
N SER A 320 -21.53 14.23 9.31
CA SER A 320 -22.82 14.90 9.51
C SER A 320 -23.86 14.50 8.47
N ILE A 321 -23.44 14.25 7.21
CA ILE A 321 -24.33 13.88 6.12
C ILE A 321 -24.75 12.41 6.21
N LEU A 322 -23.78 11.52 6.49
CA LEU A 322 -23.98 10.07 6.45
C LEU A 322 -24.30 9.46 7.81
N ARG A 323 -24.01 10.18 8.90
CA ARG A 323 -24.24 9.77 10.29
C ARG A 323 -23.47 8.51 10.71
N PHE A 324 -22.27 8.31 10.14
CA PHE A 324 -21.30 7.32 10.61
C PHE A 324 -19.88 7.87 10.40
N ASN A 325 -18.92 7.32 11.13
CA ASN A 325 -17.50 7.67 11.01
C ASN A 325 -16.80 6.63 10.14
N PRO A 326 -16.25 7.00 8.98
CA PRO A 326 -15.48 6.09 8.15
C PRO A 326 -14.23 5.64 8.91
N LYS A 327 -13.85 4.37 8.71
CA LYS A 327 -12.67 3.79 9.38
C LYS A 327 -11.41 3.95 8.56
N GLY A 328 -11.55 4.05 7.24
CA GLY A 328 -10.47 4.18 6.29
C GLY A 328 -10.57 5.39 5.39
N ALA A 329 -9.41 5.81 4.89
CA ALA A 329 -9.27 6.89 3.94
C ALA A 329 -8.41 6.48 2.75
N ARG A 330 -8.73 7.05 1.58
CA ARG A 330 -7.86 7.10 0.41
C ARG A 330 -7.89 8.51 -0.16
N GLN A 331 -6.75 9.17 -0.19
CA GLN A 331 -6.63 10.55 -0.68
C GLN A 331 -6.84 10.61 -2.20
N HIS A 332 -7.63 11.58 -2.66
CA HIS A 332 -7.85 11.82 -4.08
C HIS A 332 -6.55 12.11 -4.82
N TYR A 333 -6.38 11.53 -6.01
CA TYR A 333 -5.14 11.53 -6.80
C TYR A 333 -3.95 10.82 -6.14
N LEU A 334 -4.15 10.04 -5.08
CA LEU A 334 -3.09 9.48 -4.24
C LEU A 334 -2.16 10.58 -3.67
N SER A 335 -2.73 11.75 -3.35
CA SER A 335 -1.99 12.85 -2.70
C SER A 335 -1.53 12.40 -1.31
N PHE A 336 -0.24 12.45 -1.06
CA PHE A 336 0.34 11.94 0.18
C PHE A 336 1.56 12.76 0.58
N ASP A 337 1.61 13.17 1.84
CA ASP A 337 2.75 13.87 2.45
C ASP A 337 3.26 13.00 3.60
N ALA A 338 4.45 12.42 3.44
CA ALA A 338 5.08 11.54 4.42
C ALA A 338 5.28 12.17 5.81
N ARG A 339 5.30 13.51 5.87
CA ARG A 339 5.46 14.26 7.12
C ARG A 339 4.15 14.48 7.88
N LYS A 340 3.00 14.40 7.20
CA LYS A 340 1.73 14.91 7.75
C LYS A 340 0.55 13.97 7.61
N THR A 341 0.44 13.21 6.50
CA THR A 341 -0.81 12.51 6.18
C THR A 341 -1.22 11.54 7.28
N TRP A 342 -0.35 10.65 7.70
CA TRP A 342 -0.66 9.70 8.78
C TRP A 342 -0.98 10.38 10.11
N CYS A 343 -0.24 11.44 10.49
CA CYS A 343 -0.50 12.20 11.70
C CYS A 343 -1.87 12.90 11.69
N ILE A 344 -2.29 13.41 10.52
CA ILE A 344 -3.62 14.02 10.36
C ILE A 344 -4.70 12.94 10.53
N GLN A 345 -4.56 11.80 9.89
CA GLN A 345 -5.53 10.70 9.97
C GLN A 345 -5.66 10.16 11.40
N GLU A 346 -4.56 10.01 12.13
CA GLU A 346 -4.59 9.63 13.55
C GLU A 346 -5.44 10.59 14.41
N LYS A 347 -5.29 11.91 14.19
CA LYS A 347 -6.06 12.94 14.94
C LYS A 347 -7.58 12.82 14.72
N PHE A 348 -8.00 12.22 13.61
CA PHE A 348 -9.41 11.94 13.31
C PHE A 348 -9.80 10.48 13.55
N SER A 349 -8.95 9.71 14.26
CA SER A 349 -9.21 8.33 14.67
C SER A 349 -9.47 7.36 13.51
N PHE A 350 -8.76 7.54 12.40
CA PHE A 350 -8.76 6.57 11.32
C PHE A 350 -8.04 5.30 11.75
N ILE A 351 -8.55 4.16 11.31
CA ILE A 351 -7.94 2.85 11.58
C ILE A 351 -6.87 2.55 10.53
N TYR A 352 -7.15 2.90 9.24
CA TYR A 352 -6.22 2.66 8.16
C TYR A 352 -6.24 3.77 7.10
N ASP A 353 -5.12 3.89 6.40
CA ASP A 353 -4.96 4.56 5.11
C ASP A 353 -4.66 3.54 4.01
N THR A 354 -5.03 3.85 2.79
CA THR A 354 -4.68 3.05 1.62
C THR A 354 -4.30 3.93 0.42
N THR A 355 -3.60 5.04 0.73
CA THR A 355 -3.15 6.02 -0.26
C THR A 355 -1.76 5.72 -0.81
N PHE A 356 -0.89 5.08 -0.01
CA PHE A 356 0.53 4.93 -0.31
C PHE A 356 0.78 4.03 -1.52
N GLY A 357 0.81 4.63 -2.70
CA GLY A 357 1.03 4.00 -4.00
C GLY A 357 1.58 5.01 -5.00
N TYR A 358 2.05 4.53 -6.16
CA TYR A 358 2.44 5.40 -7.27
C TYR A 358 1.30 5.48 -8.28
N PRO A 359 0.80 6.70 -8.63
CA PRO A 359 -0.22 6.80 -9.67
C PRO A 359 0.32 6.48 -11.07
N GLN A 360 1.63 6.70 -11.31
CA GLN A 360 2.24 6.56 -12.64
C GLN A 360 2.61 5.12 -13.00
N VAL A 361 2.82 4.25 -12.00
CA VAL A 361 3.25 2.87 -12.22
C VAL A 361 2.69 1.95 -11.13
N ALA A 362 2.18 0.79 -11.52
CA ALA A 362 1.71 -0.22 -10.58
C ALA A 362 2.89 -0.97 -9.94
N GLY A 363 2.75 -1.38 -8.67
CA GLY A 363 3.78 -2.14 -7.97
C GLY A 363 3.79 -1.91 -6.46
N PHE A 364 4.93 -2.16 -5.83
CA PHE A 364 5.09 -2.21 -4.38
C PHE A 364 5.87 -1.00 -3.85
N LYS A 365 5.20 0.13 -3.65
CA LYS A 365 5.82 1.37 -3.17
C LYS A 365 6.51 1.20 -1.81
N ALA A 366 5.93 0.42 -0.91
CA ALA A 366 6.53 0.07 0.37
C ALA A 366 7.56 -1.07 0.28
N SER A 367 7.75 -1.67 -0.90
CA SER A 367 8.58 -2.88 -1.11
C SER A 367 8.27 -4.04 -0.12
N TYR A 368 7.01 -4.07 0.34
CA TYR A 368 6.47 -4.99 1.33
C TYR A 368 5.00 -5.32 1.00
N CYS A 369 4.59 -6.57 1.14
CA CYS A 369 3.26 -7.02 0.74
C CYS A 369 2.29 -7.30 1.90
N TYR A 370 2.55 -6.77 3.09
CA TYR A 370 1.62 -6.83 4.21
C TYR A 370 1.21 -5.43 4.66
N PRO A 371 0.02 -5.25 5.26
CA PRO A 371 -0.29 -4.03 5.98
C PRO A 371 0.65 -3.83 7.16
N TYR A 372 1.00 -2.60 7.44
CA TYR A 372 1.92 -2.26 8.52
C TYR A 372 1.52 -0.95 9.20
N LYS A 373 2.02 -0.71 10.40
CA LYS A 373 1.93 0.59 11.06
C LYS A 373 3.17 1.39 10.73
N PRO A 374 3.06 2.51 9.99
CA PRO A 374 4.22 3.30 9.58
C PRO A 374 4.99 3.89 10.77
N TYR A 375 6.29 4.12 10.61
CA TYR A 375 7.05 4.91 11.55
C TYR A 375 6.98 6.40 11.19
N ILE A 376 6.43 7.23 12.06
CA ILE A 376 6.28 8.67 11.88
C ILE A 376 7.59 9.36 12.25
N LEU A 377 8.38 9.71 11.24
CA LEU A 377 9.72 10.31 11.41
C LEU A 377 9.68 11.64 12.14
N SER A 378 8.66 12.49 11.90
CA SER A 378 8.51 13.80 12.54
C SER A 378 8.20 13.74 14.04
N GLU A 379 7.66 12.61 14.52
CA GLU A 379 7.26 12.44 15.92
C GLU A 379 8.05 11.31 16.61
N ASP A 380 8.98 10.67 15.89
CA ASP A 380 9.86 9.60 16.37
C ASP A 380 9.11 8.47 17.09
N ARG A 381 8.04 7.95 16.44
CA ARG A 381 7.17 6.90 16.96
C ARG A 381 6.44 6.11 15.88
N VAL A 382 5.88 5.00 16.27
CA VAL A 382 4.99 4.19 15.40
C VAL A 382 3.61 4.85 15.31
N SER A 383 3.00 4.81 14.12
CA SER A 383 1.62 5.25 13.89
C SER A 383 0.60 4.32 14.54
N SER A 384 -0.55 4.87 14.94
CA SER A 384 -1.74 4.07 15.29
C SER A 384 -2.54 3.65 14.06
N VAL A 385 -2.39 4.37 12.94
CA VAL A 385 -3.03 4.08 11.64
C VAL A 385 -2.26 2.97 10.93
N TRP A 386 -2.98 2.01 10.36
CA TRP A 386 -2.41 1.03 9.46
C TRP A 386 -2.26 1.61 8.06
N GLU A 387 -1.16 1.34 7.39
CA GLU A 387 -1.02 1.55 5.95
C GLU A 387 -1.28 0.24 5.21
N ILE A 388 -2.18 0.28 4.24
CA ILE A 388 -2.44 -0.80 3.28
C ILE A 388 -2.06 -0.27 1.90
N PRO A 389 -0.79 -0.45 1.47
CA PRO A 389 -0.29 0.18 0.25
C PRO A 389 -1.09 -0.21 -0.99
N LEU A 390 -1.40 0.79 -1.83
CA LEU A 390 -2.04 0.54 -3.12
C LEU A 390 -1.03 0.01 -4.14
N ASN A 391 -1.33 -1.13 -4.75
CA ASN A 391 -0.45 -1.78 -5.71
C ASN A 391 -0.88 -1.59 -7.17
N ILE A 392 -2.17 -1.71 -7.45
CA ILE A 392 -2.72 -1.65 -8.81
C ILE A 392 -3.88 -0.66 -8.85
N MET A 393 -3.88 0.24 -9.85
CA MET A 393 -5.00 1.10 -10.17
C MET A 393 -5.30 0.99 -11.68
N ASP A 394 -6.58 0.89 -12.04
CA ASP A 394 -7.03 0.87 -13.44
C ASP A 394 -6.45 2.02 -14.27
N GLY A 395 -6.54 3.26 -13.73
CA GLY A 395 -5.97 4.44 -14.38
C GLY A 395 -4.45 4.36 -14.54
N THR A 396 -3.73 3.69 -13.64
CA THR A 396 -2.29 3.45 -13.78
C THR A 396 -2.01 2.55 -14.97
N LEU A 397 -2.66 1.42 -15.05
CA LEU A 397 -2.44 0.45 -16.14
C LEU A 397 -2.81 1.03 -17.51
N LEU A 398 -4.01 1.63 -17.59
CA LEU A 398 -4.63 2.04 -18.85
C LEU A 398 -4.19 3.41 -19.36
N HIS A 399 -3.82 4.37 -18.48
CA HIS A 399 -3.54 5.74 -18.87
C HIS A 399 -2.09 6.17 -18.64
N TYR A 400 -1.49 5.81 -17.50
CA TYR A 400 -0.12 6.21 -17.21
C TYR A 400 0.90 5.25 -17.85
N MET A 401 0.72 3.95 -17.67
CA MET A 401 1.56 2.93 -18.29
C MET A 401 1.16 2.65 -19.75
N ASN A 402 -0.11 2.95 -20.11
CA ASN A 402 -0.66 2.76 -21.44
C ASN A 402 -0.47 1.33 -21.97
N LEU A 403 -0.72 0.35 -21.10
CA LEU A 403 -0.61 -1.07 -21.43
C LEU A 403 -1.79 -1.50 -22.32
N ASP A 404 -1.52 -2.41 -23.25
CA ASP A 404 -2.57 -3.12 -23.95
C ASP A 404 -3.19 -4.21 -23.05
N PHE A 405 -4.17 -4.96 -23.60
CA PHE A 405 -4.91 -5.96 -22.82
C PHE A 405 -4.02 -7.10 -22.32
N GLU A 406 -3.15 -7.64 -23.15
CA GLU A 406 -2.27 -8.75 -22.78
C GLU A 406 -1.11 -8.30 -21.91
N GLU A 407 -0.56 -7.11 -22.14
CA GLU A 407 0.45 -6.50 -21.30
C GLU A 407 -0.10 -6.22 -19.88
N ALA A 408 -1.31 -5.68 -19.79
CA ALA A 408 -1.96 -5.42 -18.50
C ALA A 408 -2.20 -6.73 -17.72
N LYS A 409 -2.69 -7.79 -18.38
CA LYS A 409 -2.85 -9.12 -17.78
C LYS A 409 -1.53 -9.68 -17.27
N ALA A 410 -0.50 -9.68 -18.10
CA ALA A 410 0.82 -10.19 -17.74
C ALA A 410 1.40 -9.44 -16.54
N TYR A 411 1.24 -8.12 -16.51
CA TYR A 411 1.70 -7.29 -15.41
C TYR A 411 0.96 -7.57 -14.09
N ILE A 412 -0.37 -7.69 -14.15
CA ILE A 412 -1.20 -8.06 -12.99
C ILE A 412 -0.82 -9.45 -12.46
N ILE A 413 -0.63 -10.42 -13.35
CA ILE A 413 -0.23 -11.79 -12.99
C ILE A 413 1.13 -11.78 -12.27
N ASP A 414 2.11 -11.00 -12.74
CA ASP A 414 3.43 -10.88 -12.09
C ASP A 414 3.31 -10.38 -10.65
N LEU A 415 2.54 -9.30 -10.43
CA LEU A 415 2.32 -8.77 -9.08
C LEU A 415 1.53 -9.75 -8.18
N MET A 416 0.53 -10.45 -8.73
CA MET A 416 -0.20 -11.49 -8.02
C MET A 416 0.71 -12.64 -7.59
N ASN A 417 1.54 -13.16 -8.51
CA ASN A 417 2.47 -14.26 -8.23
C ASN A 417 3.46 -13.89 -7.12
N LYS A 418 4.03 -12.68 -7.17
CA LYS A 418 4.92 -12.17 -6.13
C LYS A 418 4.23 -12.03 -4.77
N THR A 419 3.00 -11.54 -4.75
CA THR A 419 2.23 -11.42 -3.50
C THR A 419 1.87 -12.80 -2.94
N GLU A 420 1.43 -13.72 -3.80
CA GLU A 420 1.07 -15.08 -3.43
C GLU A 420 2.26 -15.86 -2.86
N SER A 421 3.47 -15.71 -3.43
CA SER A 421 4.66 -16.41 -2.95
C SER A 421 5.02 -16.08 -1.50
N TYR A 422 4.68 -14.88 -1.03
CA TYR A 422 4.91 -14.45 0.35
C TYR A 422 3.67 -14.53 1.25
N GLY A 423 2.50 -14.95 0.72
CA GLY A 423 1.27 -14.99 1.50
C GLY A 423 0.76 -13.61 1.94
N GLY A 424 1.10 -12.58 1.19
CA GLY A 424 0.79 -11.19 1.49
C GLY A 424 -0.60 -10.76 1.04
N ILE A 425 -0.77 -9.45 0.80
CA ILE A 425 -1.98 -8.83 0.28
C ILE A 425 -1.69 -8.01 -0.98
N LEU A 426 -2.52 -8.17 -2.01
CA LEU A 426 -2.53 -7.33 -3.19
C LEU A 426 -3.71 -6.37 -3.15
N THR A 427 -3.45 -5.07 -3.13
CA THR A 427 -4.47 -4.04 -3.07
C THR A 427 -4.75 -3.48 -4.46
N ILE A 428 -6.01 -3.55 -4.87
CA ILE A 428 -6.45 -3.17 -6.21
C ILE A 428 -7.53 -2.10 -6.13
N LEU A 429 -7.34 -1.03 -6.89
CA LEU A 429 -8.32 0.02 -7.12
C LEU A 429 -8.87 -0.07 -8.54
N TRP A 430 -10.19 -0.12 -8.65
CA TRP A 430 -10.87 0.01 -9.94
C TRP A 430 -12.02 1.00 -9.83
N HIS A 431 -11.96 2.11 -10.59
CA HIS A 431 -13.02 3.11 -10.57
C HIS A 431 -14.28 2.57 -11.26
N ASN A 432 -15.44 2.89 -10.71
CA ASN A 432 -16.72 2.55 -11.34
C ASN A 432 -16.85 3.16 -12.75
N SER A 433 -16.27 4.33 -12.97
CA SER A 433 -16.29 5.02 -14.26
C SER A 433 -15.37 4.44 -15.32
N SER A 434 -14.42 3.56 -14.93
CA SER A 434 -13.46 2.95 -15.84
C SER A 434 -13.95 1.63 -16.45
N ILE A 435 -14.94 0.97 -15.87
CA ILE A 435 -15.42 -0.33 -16.37
C ILE A 435 -15.91 -0.21 -17.80
N ASN A 436 -16.85 0.73 -18.06
CA ASN A 436 -17.38 1.01 -19.40
C ASN A 436 -16.73 2.27 -19.98
N SER A 437 -15.40 2.35 -19.93
CA SER A 437 -14.67 3.54 -20.33
C SER A 437 -14.64 3.70 -21.85
N GLU A 438 -14.94 4.92 -22.33
CA GLU A 438 -14.72 5.29 -23.73
C GLU A 438 -13.23 5.45 -24.07
N TYR A 439 -12.36 5.46 -23.04
CA TYR A 439 -10.91 5.64 -23.20
C TYR A 439 -10.16 4.33 -23.47
N SER A 440 -10.78 3.19 -23.17
CA SER A 440 -10.19 1.88 -23.44
C SER A 440 -11.26 0.89 -23.89
N ILE A 441 -11.10 0.36 -25.08
CA ILE A 441 -12.04 -0.60 -25.73
C ILE A 441 -12.16 -1.88 -24.91
N PHE A 442 -11.10 -2.28 -24.21
CA PHE A 442 -11.02 -3.55 -23.47
C PHE A 442 -11.13 -3.37 -21.93
N SER A 443 -11.52 -2.19 -21.42
CA SER A 443 -11.56 -1.95 -19.98
C SER A 443 -12.54 -2.85 -19.24
N GLU A 444 -13.73 -3.12 -19.82
CA GLU A 444 -14.70 -4.05 -19.26
C GLU A 444 -14.20 -5.49 -19.30
N ASP A 445 -13.58 -5.89 -20.39
CA ASP A 445 -13.02 -7.25 -20.54
C ASP A 445 -11.89 -7.48 -19.55
N LEU A 446 -11.01 -6.48 -19.35
CA LEU A 446 -9.93 -6.57 -18.38
C LEU A 446 -10.45 -6.63 -16.93
N PHE A 447 -11.49 -5.85 -16.60
CA PHE A 447 -12.17 -5.91 -15.32
C PHE A 447 -12.76 -7.30 -15.07
N ASN A 448 -13.53 -7.84 -16.01
CA ASN A 448 -14.15 -9.16 -15.88
C ASN A 448 -13.10 -10.27 -15.79
N TRP A 449 -12.04 -10.20 -16.61
CA TRP A 449 -10.93 -11.15 -16.54
C TRP A 449 -10.23 -11.10 -15.17
N LEU A 450 -9.95 -9.91 -14.66
CA LEU A 450 -9.30 -9.72 -13.35
C LEU A 450 -10.09 -10.40 -12.22
N TYR A 451 -11.42 -10.20 -12.19
CA TYR A 451 -12.27 -10.81 -11.16
C TYR A 451 -12.30 -12.33 -11.25
N MET A 452 -12.30 -12.89 -12.46
CA MET A 452 -12.22 -14.33 -12.66
C MET A 452 -10.84 -14.88 -12.31
N GLU A 453 -9.75 -14.16 -12.61
CA GLU A 453 -8.39 -14.55 -12.22
C GLU A 453 -8.25 -14.59 -10.69
N ILE A 454 -8.75 -13.58 -9.97
CA ILE A 454 -8.78 -13.54 -8.50
C ILE A 454 -9.57 -14.74 -7.96
N TYR A 455 -10.76 -15.02 -8.51
CA TYR A 455 -11.59 -16.13 -8.09
C TYR A 455 -10.89 -17.48 -8.23
N ASN A 456 -10.19 -17.68 -9.34
CA ASN A 456 -9.52 -18.95 -9.66
C ASN A 456 -8.27 -19.20 -8.80
N ARG A 457 -7.67 -18.15 -8.19
CA ARG A 457 -6.42 -18.27 -7.39
C ARG A 457 -6.61 -18.72 -5.95
N ASN A 458 -7.81 -19.03 -5.53
CA ASN A 458 -8.07 -19.43 -4.14
C ASN A 458 -7.51 -18.44 -3.10
N CYS A 459 -7.63 -17.13 -3.36
CA CYS A 459 -7.25 -16.09 -2.41
C CYS A 459 -8.44 -15.65 -1.54
N MET A 460 -8.16 -15.02 -0.41
CA MET A 460 -9.15 -14.32 0.38
C MET A 460 -9.44 -12.95 -0.25
N VAL A 461 -10.71 -12.58 -0.38
CA VAL A 461 -11.08 -11.25 -0.88
C VAL A 461 -11.97 -10.54 0.14
N GLU A 462 -11.39 -9.52 0.79
CA GLU A 462 -12.06 -8.81 1.88
C GLU A 462 -11.87 -7.29 1.77
N SER A 463 -12.80 -6.54 2.41
CA SER A 463 -12.66 -5.09 2.56
C SER A 463 -11.43 -4.73 3.39
N HIS A 464 -10.92 -3.51 3.22
CA HIS A 464 -9.71 -3.08 3.93
C HIS A 464 -9.84 -3.15 5.44
N ILE A 465 -11.01 -2.80 6.00
CA ILE A 465 -11.22 -2.89 7.46
C ILE A 465 -11.17 -4.33 7.95
N ASN A 466 -11.77 -5.27 7.21
CA ASN A 466 -11.74 -6.68 7.58
C ASN A 466 -10.32 -7.26 7.49
N ILE A 467 -9.52 -6.84 6.52
CA ILE A 467 -8.09 -7.21 6.43
C ILE A 467 -7.33 -6.74 7.67
N VAL A 468 -7.52 -5.49 8.10
CA VAL A 468 -6.89 -4.96 9.32
C VAL A 468 -7.33 -5.76 10.55
N ASP A 469 -8.61 -6.10 10.65
CA ASP A 469 -9.15 -6.88 11.76
C ASP A 469 -8.57 -8.30 11.81
N LEU A 470 -8.39 -8.97 10.67
CA LEU A 470 -7.80 -10.31 10.58
C LEU A 470 -6.34 -10.29 11.06
N ILE A 471 -5.55 -9.34 10.57
CA ILE A 471 -4.13 -9.22 10.96
C ILE A 471 -4.00 -8.82 12.43
N SER A 472 -4.83 -7.90 12.93
CA SER A 472 -4.77 -7.43 14.31
C SER A 472 -5.13 -8.52 15.33
N LYS A 473 -6.03 -9.44 15.01
CA LYS A 473 -6.42 -10.57 15.87
C LYS A 473 -5.36 -11.68 15.92
N SER A 474 -4.45 -11.71 14.94
CA SER A 474 -3.38 -12.71 14.86
C SER A 474 -2.07 -12.24 15.51
N LYS A 475 -2.04 -10.99 16.03
CA LYS A 475 -0.93 -10.44 16.81
C LYS A 475 -1.11 -10.73 18.28
#